data_4e41aef70fc48e6ddcca5d3b516eb882
#
_entry.id   4e41aef70fc48e6ddcca5d3b516eb882
#
_cell.length_a   1.000
_cell.length_b   1.000
_cell.length_c   1.000
_cell.angle_alpha   90.00
_cell.angle_beta   90.00
_cell.angle_gamma   90.00
#
_symmetry.space_group_name_H-M   'P 1'
#
loop_
_entity.id
_entity.type
_entity.pdbx_description
1 polymer ?
#
loop_
_entity_poly.entity_id
_entity_poly.type
_entity_poly.pdbx_seq_one_letter_code
_entity_poly.pdbx_strand_id
1 'polypeptide(L)'
;SPDFCDHPVSNLMVECIEKHDQSKFEIYGFSLVDKPDDPINKRLKKAFTKYINIENKLAKDIVRLAREMEIDISIDLAVYTGQTRPEIFAMRTAPIQINYLGFPGTSGADYYDYIIADSVLIPKDNQKHYSEKIVYLPSFQANDSNHPTPSTLFKRQDLGLPEKGFIFCCFNNSNKYNPSIFDSWIKILSKVNDSVLLLYADN
;
A
#
# COMPACT_ATOMS: atom_id res chain seq x y z
N SER A 1 3.69 -6.11 8.45
CA SER A 1 2.48 -5.56 7.84
C SER A 1 1.26 -6.41 8.19
N PRO A 2 0.07 -5.81 8.37
CA PRO A 2 -1.20 -6.52 8.44
C PRO A 2 -1.72 -6.93 7.06
N ASP A 3 -1.12 -6.45 5.98
CA ASP A 3 -1.64 -6.49 4.63
C ASP A 3 -1.01 -7.58 3.74
N PHE A 4 -0.30 -8.56 4.33
CA PHE A 4 0.30 -9.66 3.57
C PHE A 4 -0.75 -10.71 3.14
N CYS A 5 -1.73 -10.23 2.38
CA CYS A 5 -2.85 -10.95 1.78
C CYS A 5 -3.30 -10.23 0.51
N ASP A 6 -4.44 -10.59 -0.09
CA ASP A 6 -5.03 -9.85 -1.20
C ASP A 6 -5.47 -8.46 -0.72
N HIS A 7 -4.54 -7.54 -0.79
CA HIS A 7 -4.65 -6.15 -0.37
C HIS A 7 -3.80 -5.26 -1.30
N PRO A 8 -4.20 -4.02 -1.57
CA PRO A 8 -3.45 -3.11 -2.46
C PRO A 8 -1.95 -3.01 -2.14
N VAL A 9 -1.57 -2.90 -0.87
CA VAL A 9 -0.16 -2.84 -0.45
C VAL A 9 0.62 -4.07 -0.93
N SER A 10 0.08 -5.27 -0.71
CA SER A 10 0.73 -6.51 -1.14
C SER A 10 0.77 -6.68 -2.65
N ASN A 11 -0.32 -6.33 -3.33
CA ASN A 11 -0.39 -6.37 -4.79
C ASN A 11 0.62 -5.41 -5.45
N LEU A 12 0.92 -4.27 -4.82
CA LEU A 12 1.94 -3.34 -5.29
C LEU A 12 3.37 -3.82 -4.97
N MET A 13 3.57 -4.50 -3.84
CA MET A 13 4.91 -4.81 -3.32
C MET A 13 5.46 -6.17 -3.73
N VAL A 14 4.61 -7.13 -4.07
CA VAL A 14 5.02 -8.54 -4.22
C VAL A 14 6.11 -8.71 -5.27
N GLU A 15 5.97 -8.11 -6.46
CA GLU A 15 7.00 -8.21 -7.50
C GLU A 15 8.28 -7.44 -7.13
N CYS A 16 8.16 -6.33 -6.45
CA CYS A 16 9.32 -5.59 -5.93
C CYS A 16 10.14 -6.49 -4.99
N ILE A 17 9.48 -7.23 -4.09
CA ILE A 17 10.14 -8.17 -3.19
C ILE A 17 10.78 -9.33 -3.97
N GLU A 18 10.07 -9.90 -4.95
CA GLU A 18 10.56 -10.99 -5.79
C GLU A 18 11.81 -10.63 -6.60
N LYS A 19 11.91 -9.36 -7.03
CA LYS A 19 13.00 -8.87 -7.88
C LYS A 19 14.21 -8.33 -7.11
N HIS A 20 14.19 -8.35 -5.79
CA HIS A 20 15.37 -7.99 -5.03
C HIS A 20 16.53 -8.96 -5.30
N ASP A 21 17.72 -8.39 -5.39
CA ASP A 21 18.94 -9.17 -5.54
C ASP A 21 19.28 -9.90 -4.23
N GLN A 22 18.84 -11.15 -4.13
CA GLN A 22 19.04 -11.99 -2.94
C GLN A 22 20.51 -12.34 -2.66
N SER A 23 21.44 -12.03 -3.59
CA SER A 23 22.88 -12.14 -3.33
C SER A 23 23.41 -10.97 -2.48
N LYS A 24 22.63 -9.88 -2.36
CA LYS A 24 23.00 -8.66 -1.62
C LYS A 24 22.08 -8.36 -0.47
N PHE A 25 20.83 -8.84 -0.52
CA PHE A 25 19.80 -8.51 0.46
C PHE A 25 19.07 -9.76 0.93
N GLU A 26 18.95 -9.90 2.23
CA GLU A 26 18.01 -10.83 2.86
C GLU A 26 16.74 -10.06 3.23
N ILE A 27 15.59 -10.49 2.71
CA ILE A 27 14.32 -9.80 2.94
C ILE A 27 13.44 -10.64 3.84
N TYR A 28 13.07 -10.09 4.96
CA TYR A 28 12.25 -10.74 5.97
C TYR A 28 10.85 -10.17 6.02
N GLY A 29 9.83 -11.04 5.91
CA GLY A 29 8.43 -10.65 6.01
C GLY A 29 7.87 -10.92 7.41
N PHE A 30 7.61 -9.87 8.20
CA PHE A 30 6.93 -9.97 9.49
C PHE A 30 5.44 -9.72 9.27
N SER A 31 4.63 -10.78 9.32
CA SER A 31 3.19 -10.71 9.05
C SER A 31 2.37 -10.63 10.32
N LEU A 32 1.48 -9.63 10.38
CA LEU A 32 0.49 -9.46 11.44
C LEU A 32 -0.81 -10.25 11.19
N VAL A 33 -0.89 -10.97 10.06
CA VAL A 33 -2.04 -11.80 9.69
C VAL A 33 -1.58 -13.17 9.22
N ASP A 34 -2.41 -14.18 9.40
CA ASP A 34 -2.22 -15.49 8.78
C ASP A 34 -3.35 -15.78 7.80
N LYS A 35 -3.02 -15.81 6.51
CA LYS A 35 -3.95 -16.06 5.40
C LYS A 35 -3.37 -17.14 4.47
N PRO A 36 -3.22 -18.39 4.93
CA PRO A 36 -2.48 -19.42 4.20
C PRO A 36 -3.10 -19.80 2.85
N ASP A 37 -4.39 -19.59 2.66
CA ASP A 37 -5.08 -19.89 1.41
C ASP A 37 -5.05 -18.76 0.39
N ASP A 38 -4.69 -17.57 0.81
CA ASP A 38 -4.60 -16.38 -0.05
C ASP A 38 -3.47 -16.52 -1.08
N PRO A 39 -3.74 -16.31 -2.39
CA PRO A 39 -2.74 -16.47 -3.45
C PRO A 39 -1.56 -15.49 -3.30
N ILE A 40 -1.82 -14.23 -2.92
CA ILE A 40 -0.78 -13.22 -2.72
C ILE A 40 0.05 -13.55 -1.49
N ASN A 41 -0.57 -14.02 -0.41
CA ASN A 41 0.17 -14.49 0.77
C ASN A 41 1.12 -15.64 0.42
N LYS A 42 0.63 -16.64 -0.36
CA LYS A 42 1.47 -17.75 -0.85
C LYS A 42 2.65 -17.26 -1.70
N ARG A 43 2.42 -16.26 -2.55
CA ARG A 43 3.44 -15.67 -3.40
C ARG A 43 4.47 -14.91 -2.56
N LEU A 44 4.04 -14.09 -1.61
CA LEU A 44 4.91 -13.37 -0.67
C LEU A 44 5.76 -14.32 0.18
N LYS A 45 5.17 -15.42 0.70
CA LYS A 45 5.92 -16.43 1.46
C LYS A 45 7.10 -17.02 0.68
N LYS A 46 6.99 -17.09 -0.64
CA LYS A 46 8.08 -17.58 -1.51
C LYS A 46 9.11 -16.50 -1.85
N ALA A 47 8.67 -15.25 -1.90
CA ALA A 47 9.51 -14.11 -2.28
C ALA A 47 10.46 -13.69 -1.14
N PHE A 48 10.03 -13.79 0.10
CA PHE A 48 10.86 -13.48 1.26
C PHE A 48 11.93 -14.55 1.51
N THR A 49 13.10 -14.12 1.91
CA THR A 49 14.13 -15.03 2.47
C THR A 49 13.56 -15.81 3.66
N LYS A 50 12.78 -15.13 4.50
CA LYS A 50 12.04 -15.76 5.59
C LYS A 50 10.73 -15.00 5.85
N TYR A 51 9.64 -15.75 5.89
CA TYR A 51 8.32 -15.22 6.28
C TYR A 51 8.02 -15.65 7.73
N ILE A 52 7.67 -14.69 8.57
CA ILE A 52 7.47 -14.90 10.00
C ILE A 52 6.07 -14.41 10.38
N ASN A 53 5.21 -15.32 10.80
CA ASN A 53 3.93 -14.95 11.40
C ASN A 53 4.17 -14.43 12.84
N ILE A 54 3.76 -13.18 13.07
CA ILE A 54 3.88 -12.48 14.36
C ILE A 54 2.51 -12.07 14.93
N GLU A 55 1.41 -12.56 14.34
CA GLU A 55 0.04 -12.19 14.69
C GLU A 55 -0.22 -12.27 16.21
N ASN A 56 0.18 -13.38 16.83
CA ASN A 56 -0.07 -13.66 18.24
C ASN A 56 1.14 -13.36 19.16
N LYS A 57 2.16 -12.65 18.66
CA LYS A 57 3.34 -12.33 19.46
C LYS A 57 3.19 -10.97 20.15
N LEU A 58 3.73 -10.82 21.34
CA LEU A 58 3.83 -9.52 22.00
C LEU A 58 4.82 -8.62 21.27
N ALA A 59 4.58 -7.31 21.27
CA ALA A 59 5.45 -6.34 20.62
C ALA A 59 6.92 -6.47 21.06
N LYS A 60 7.16 -6.61 22.37
CA LYS A 60 8.51 -6.81 22.93
C LYS A 60 9.24 -8.04 22.37
N ASP A 61 8.50 -9.13 22.12
CA ASP A 61 9.08 -10.37 21.59
C ASP A 61 9.39 -10.25 20.10
N ILE A 62 8.57 -9.49 19.36
CA ILE A 62 8.83 -9.15 17.96
C ILE A 62 10.09 -8.29 17.83
N VAL A 63 10.22 -7.28 18.67
CA VAL A 63 11.39 -6.39 18.70
C VAL A 63 12.66 -7.18 19.03
N ARG A 64 12.60 -8.04 20.06
CA ARG A 64 13.71 -8.91 20.41
C ARG A 64 14.10 -9.82 19.24
N LEU A 65 13.14 -10.48 18.62
CA LEU A 65 13.37 -11.34 17.45
C LEU A 65 14.04 -10.58 16.29
N ALA A 66 13.56 -9.37 15.97
CA ALA A 66 14.14 -8.56 14.90
C ALA A 66 15.60 -8.19 15.20
N ARG A 67 15.92 -7.86 16.46
CA ARG A 67 17.28 -7.55 16.88
C ARG A 67 18.19 -8.78 16.90
N GLU A 68 17.69 -9.94 17.34
CA GLU A 68 18.42 -11.22 17.29
C GLU A 68 18.72 -11.67 15.85
N MET A 69 17.87 -11.25 14.90
CA MET A 69 18.07 -11.47 13.47
C MET A 69 18.92 -10.39 12.81
N GLU A 70 19.44 -9.43 13.57
CA GLU A 70 20.31 -8.36 13.11
C GLU A 70 19.72 -7.56 11.92
N ILE A 71 18.40 -7.27 12.01
CA ILE A 71 17.73 -6.49 10.96
C ILE A 71 18.30 -5.08 10.89
N ASP A 72 18.89 -4.71 9.76
CA ASP A 72 19.50 -3.38 9.53
C ASP A 72 18.44 -2.31 9.30
N ILE A 73 17.43 -2.64 8.50
CA ILE A 73 16.37 -1.71 8.08
C ILE A 73 15.02 -2.36 8.31
N SER A 74 14.15 -1.72 9.06
CA SER A 74 12.75 -2.13 9.17
C SER A 74 11.83 -1.15 8.44
N ILE A 75 10.91 -1.70 7.66
CA ILE A 75 9.97 -0.93 6.84
C ILE A 75 8.56 -1.19 7.34
N ASP A 76 7.89 -0.13 7.77
CA ASP A 76 6.46 -0.17 8.10
C ASP A 76 5.63 0.15 6.85
N LEU A 77 4.86 -0.83 6.41
CA LEU A 77 3.99 -0.70 5.24
C LEU A 77 2.57 -0.23 5.61
N ALA A 78 2.33 0.15 6.86
CA ALA A 78 0.98 0.47 7.33
C ALA A 78 0.91 1.74 8.19
N VAL A 79 1.81 1.94 9.13
CA VAL A 79 1.87 3.06 10.09
C VAL A 79 0.56 3.23 10.86
N TYR A 80 -0.40 4.00 10.33
CA TYR A 80 -1.69 4.27 10.96
C TYR A 80 -2.90 3.69 10.20
N THR A 81 -2.67 2.79 9.25
CA THR A 81 -3.75 2.18 8.47
C THR A 81 -4.10 0.78 8.98
N GLY A 82 -5.40 0.50 9.16
CA GLY A 82 -5.87 -0.84 9.52
C GLY A 82 -5.42 -1.32 10.91
N GLN A 83 -5.12 -2.61 11.01
CA GLN A 83 -4.68 -3.27 12.26
C GLN A 83 -3.16 -3.13 12.43
N THR A 84 -2.70 -1.93 12.72
CA THR A 84 -1.27 -1.62 12.90
C THR A 84 -0.80 -1.82 14.32
N ARG A 85 0.51 -1.91 14.48
CA ARG A 85 1.18 -2.09 15.77
C ARG A 85 2.38 -1.14 15.88
N PRO A 86 2.15 0.19 15.96
CA PRO A 86 3.21 1.19 15.98
C PRO A 86 4.15 1.04 17.19
N GLU A 87 3.69 0.41 18.27
CA GLU A 87 4.53 0.12 19.44
C GLU A 87 5.74 -0.75 19.10
N ILE A 88 5.70 -1.55 18.03
CA ILE A 88 6.84 -2.34 17.55
C ILE A 88 7.97 -1.40 17.09
N PHE A 89 7.63 -0.36 16.34
CA PHE A 89 8.59 0.63 15.85
C PHE A 89 9.02 1.59 16.95
N ALA A 90 8.10 1.98 17.84
CA ALA A 90 8.42 2.81 19.01
C ALA A 90 9.50 2.18 19.91
N MET A 91 9.54 0.85 20.02
CA MET A 91 10.59 0.11 20.74
C MET A 91 11.88 -0.06 19.93
N ARG A 92 11.93 0.41 18.70
CA ARG A 92 13.08 0.37 17.78
C ARG A 92 13.52 -1.04 17.39
N THR A 93 12.98 -1.55 16.30
CA THR A 93 13.25 -2.91 15.78
C THR A 93 14.59 -3.01 15.06
N ALA A 94 15.04 -1.91 14.45
CA ALA A 94 16.26 -1.85 13.65
C ALA A 94 16.96 -0.48 13.80
N PRO A 95 18.25 -0.37 13.44
CA PRO A 95 18.98 0.91 13.40
C PRO A 95 18.31 1.96 12.50
N ILE A 96 17.69 1.53 11.38
CA ILE A 96 16.96 2.38 10.45
C ILE A 96 15.51 1.92 10.38
N GLN A 97 14.57 2.85 10.55
CA GLN A 97 13.13 2.59 10.46
C GLN A 97 12.48 3.52 9.45
N ILE A 98 11.70 2.93 8.53
CA ILE A 98 11.17 3.61 7.36
C ILE A 98 9.65 3.46 7.30
N ASN A 99 8.96 4.57 7.08
CA ASN A 99 7.56 4.62 6.67
C ASN A 99 7.48 4.47 5.14
N TYR A 100 6.67 3.52 4.65
CA TYR A 100 6.48 3.36 3.21
C TYR A 100 5.08 2.87 2.84
N LEU A 101 4.55 3.44 1.79
CA LEU A 101 3.43 3.02 0.96
C LEU A 101 2.05 3.12 1.60
N GLY A 102 1.74 2.37 2.68
CA GLY A 102 0.37 2.27 3.17
C GLY A 102 -0.19 3.56 3.80
N PHE A 103 0.68 4.34 4.44
CA PHE A 103 0.35 5.67 4.97
C PHE A 103 1.34 6.71 4.44
N PRO A 104 1.01 7.42 3.34
CA PRO A 104 1.93 8.35 2.70
C PRO A 104 2.05 9.71 3.39
N GLY A 105 1.45 9.89 4.55
CA GLY A 105 1.60 11.05 5.41
C GLY A 105 2.76 10.92 6.39
N THR A 106 3.14 12.04 7.02
CA THR A 106 4.09 11.99 8.14
C THR A 106 3.50 11.21 9.31
N SER A 107 4.30 10.38 9.95
CA SER A 107 3.90 9.70 11.19
C SER A 107 3.85 10.68 12.37
N GLY A 108 4.59 11.79 12.31
CA GLY A 108 4.77 12.71 13.43
C GLY A 108 5.58 12.10 14.59
N ALA A 109 6.14 10.91 14.40
CA ALA A 109 6.86 10.18 15.43
C ALA A 109 8.39 10.25 15.18
N ASP A 110 9.16 10.36 16.23
CA ASP A 110 10.62 10.48 16.19
C ASP A 110 11.35 9.14 15.98
N TYR A 111 10.60 8.04 16.03
CA TYR A 111 11.15 6.70 15.83
C TYR A 111 11.10 6.22 14.37
N TYR A 112 10.54 6.98 13.42
CA TYR A 112 10.75 6.76 11.99
C TYR A 112 11.82 7.72 11.48
N ASP A 113 12.90 7.16 10.93
CA ASP A 113 14.04 7.94 10.43
C ASP A 113 13.74 8.52 9.03
N TYR A 114 13.03 7.73 8.20
CA TYR A 114 12.77 8.07 6.80
C TYR A 114 11.33 7.76 6.40
N ILE A 115 10.88 8.48 5.36
CA ILE A 115 9.72 8.12 4.55
C ILE A 115 10.15 8.01 3.09
N ILE A 116 9.72 6.92 2.41
CA ILE A 116 9.92 6.76 0.97
C ILE A 116 8.78 7.44 0.24
N ALA A 117 9.11 8.28 -0.74
CA ALA A 117 8.15 9.05 -1.53
C ALA A 117 8.67 9.30 -2.95
N ASP A 118 7.89 10.00 -3.75
CA ASP A 118 8.33 10.67 -4.96
C ASP A 118 8.02 12.18 -4.90
N SER A 119 8.48 12.92 -5.89
CA SER A 119 8.33 14.39 -5.93
C SER A 119 6.89 14.85 -6.19
N VAL A 120 6.00 13.96 -6.63
CA VAL A 120 4.57 14.25 -6.82
C VAL A 120 3.83 14.09 -5.51
N LEU A 121 4.12 13.01 -4.78
CA LEU A 121 3.52 12.75 -3.47
C LEU A 121 3.95 13.79 -2.43
N ILE A 122 5.26 14.05 -2.35
CA ILE A 122 5.82 15.03 -1.42
C ILE A 122 6.66 16.05 -2.21
N PRO A 123 6.04 17.13 -2.71
CA PRO A 123 6.78 18.22 -3.31
C PRO A 123 7.81 18.82 -2.34
N LYS A 124 8.92 19.35 -2.86
CA LYS A 124 10.02 19.86 -2.03
C LYS A 124 9.57 20.88 -1.00
N ASP A 125 8.63 21.74 -1.34
CA ASP A 125 8.11 22.79 -0.45
C ASP A 125 7.28 22.22 0.73
N ASN A 126 6.83 20.97 0.62
CA ASN A 126 6.05 20.28 1.63
C ASN A 126 6.91 19.44 2.59
N GLN A 127 8.22 19.30 2.35
CA GLN A 127 9.13 18.55 3.23
C GLN A 127 9.09 19.05 4.68
N LYS A 128 8.92 20.35 4.88
CA LYS A 128 8.83 20.99 6.20
C LYS A 128 7.68 20.50 7.08
N HIS A 129 6.73 19.77 6.52
CA HIS A 129 5.58 19.21 7.23
C HIS A 129 5.79 17.75 7.67
N TYR A 130 6.94 17.16 7.37
CA TYR A 130 7.28 15.79 7.68
C TYR A 130 8.34 15.75 8.77
N SER A 131 8.15 14.88 9.76
CA SER A 131 9.14 14.61 10.80
C SER A 131 10.27 13.70 10.28
N GLU A 132 9.94 12.83 9.33
CA GLU A 132 10.88 11.91 8.71
C GLU A 132 11.72 12.61 7.63
N LYS A 133 12.95 12.12 7.41
CA LYS A 133 13.74 12.48 6.23
C LYS A 133 13.16 11.79 5.00
N ILE A 134 13.01 12.53 3.89
CA ILE A 134 12.39 11.98 2.69
C ILE A 134 13.43 11.36 1.77
N VAL A 135 13.20 10.10 1.42
CA VAL A 135 13.95 9.37 0.38
C VAL A 135 13.10 9.38 -0.89
N TYR A 136 13.58 10.07 -1.91
CA TYR A 136 12.88 10.16 -3.18
C TYR A 136 13.22 9.01 -4.11
N LEU A 137 12.19 8.29 -4.55
CA LEU A 137 12.25 7.35 -5.66
C LEU A 137 11.70 8.01 -6.94
N PRO A 138 12.00 7.48 -8.13
CA PRO A 138 11.39 7.94 -9.39
C PRO A 138 9.87 7.80 -9.39
N SER A 139 9.34 6.78 -8.73
CA SER A 139 7.91 6.55 -8.50
C SER A 139 7.71 6.04 -7.09
N PHE A 140 6.72 6.59 -6.40
CA PHE A 140 6.33 6.17 -5.05
C PHE A 140 5.81 4.73 -5.01
N GLN A 141 4.96 4.36 -5.98
CA GLN A 141 4.38 3.04 -6.04
C GLN A 141 5.20 2.11 -6.92
N ALA A 142 5.51 0.93 -6.40
CA ALA A 142 5.86 -0.22 -7.21
C ALA A 142 4.60 -0.76 -7.90
N ASN A 143 4.78 -1.63 -8.89
CA ASN A 143 3.66 -2.25 -9.60
C ASN A 143 3.97 -3.72 -9.88
N ASP A 144 2.95 -4.56 -9.93
CA ASP A 144 3.08 -5.97 -10.28
C ASP A 144 2.77 -6.17 -11.76
N SER A 145 3.79 -6.46 -12.56
CA SER A 145 3.64 -6.75 -13.98
C SER A 145 2.91 -8.08 -14.26
N ASN A 146 2.82 -8.95 -13.25
CA ASN A 146 2.13 -10.23 -13.31
C ASN A 146 0.70 -10.14 -12.74
N HIS A 147 0.18 -8.94 -12.49
CA HIS A 147 -1.19 -8.78 -12.03
C HIS A 147 -2.17 -9.38 -13.05
N PRO A 148 -3.07 -10.30 -12.65
CA PRO A 148 -3.92 -11.01 -13.60
C PRO A 148 -4.83 -10.04 -14.34
N THR A 149 -4.78 -10.10 -15.67
CA THR A 149 -5.73 -9.39 -16.52
C THR A 149 -6.99 -10.25 -16.63
N PRO A 150 -8.18 -9.66 -16.44
CA PRO A 150 -9.44 -10.39 -16.61
C PRO A 150 -9.52 -11.01 -18.01
N SER A 151 -9.82 -12.31 -18.08
CA SER A 151 -10.03 -13.03 -19.34
C SER A 151 -11.37 -12.68 -19.98
N THR A 152 -12.32 -12.15 -19.22
CA THR A 152 -13.65 -11.80 -19.69
C THR A 152 -13.66 -10.36 -20.18
N LEU A 153 -13.97 -10.18 -21.45
CA LEU A 153 -14.25 -8.87 -22.04
C LEU A 153 -15.74 -8.58 -21.93
N PHE A 154 -16.10 -7.66 -21.08
CA PHE A 154 -17.48 -7.18 -20.96
C PHE A 154 -17.81 -6.18 -22.07
N LYS A 155 -18.99 -6.31 -22.66
CA LYS A 155 -19.57 -5.26 -23.50
C LYS A 155 -20.30 -4.26 -22.62
N ARG A 156 -20.43 -3.02 -23.09
CA ARG A 156 -21.17 -1.98 -22.36
C ARG A 156 -22.60 -2.41 -22.00
N GLN A 157 -23.27 -3.12 -22.91
CA GLN A 157 -24.63 -3.65 -22.72
C GLN A 157 -24.71 -4.66 -21.58
N ASP A 158 -23.68 -5.51 -21.41
CA ASP A 158 -23.63 -6.53 -20.36
C ASP A 158 -23.58 -5.89 -18.96
N LEU A 159 -23.11 -4.64 -18.89
CA LEU A 159 -22.99 -3.85 -17.68
C LEU A 159 -24.09 -2.78 -17.53
N GLY A 160 -25.11 -2.78 -18.36
CA GLY A 160 -26.17 -1.77 -18.35
C GLY A 160 -25.71 -0.36 -18.71
N LEU A 161 -24.57 -0.24 -19.40
CA LEU A 161 -23.99 1.05 -19.78
C LEU A 161 -24.47 1.48 -21.16
N PRO A 162 -24.56 2.80 -21.44
CA PRO A 162 -24.91 3.31 -22.75
C PRO A 162 -23.98 2.79 -23.84
N GLU A 163 -24.54 2.43 -25.02
CA GLU A 163 -23.73 1.99 -26.17
C GLU A 163 -22.70 3.03 -26.63
N LYS A 164 -23.12 4.28 -26.58
CA LYS A 164 -22.32 5.46 -26.98
C LYS A 164 -22.16 6.41 -25.81
N GLY A 165 -21.26 7.37 -25.99
CA GLY A 165 -20.99 8.36 -24.96
C GLY A 165 -19.75 8.06 -24.14
N PHE A 166 -19.41 8.97 -23.25
CA PHE A 166 -18.22 8.89 -22.42
C PHE A 166 -18.55 8.31 -21.05
N ILE A 167 -17.74 7.35 -20.59
CA ILE A 167 -17.89 6.75 -19.26
C ILE A 167 -16.76 7.28 -18.39
N PHE A 168 -17.13 8.11 -17.42
CA PHE A 168 -16.25 8.43 -16.29
C PHE A 168 -16.37 7.32 -15.26
N CYS A 169 -15.29 6.99 -14.57
CA CYS A 169 -15.34 6.00 -13.50
C CYS A 169 -14.52 6.43 -12.28
N CYS A 170 -15.01 6.08 -11.09
CA CYS A 170 -14.28 6.17 -9.85
C CYS A 170 -14.60 4.94 -8.99
N PHE A 171 -13.62 4.04 -8.88
CA PHE A 171 -13.74 2.80 -8.11
C PHE A 171 -13.09 2.90 -6.72
N ASN A 172 -12.86 4.11 -6.24
CA ASN A 172 -12.48 4.31 -4.86
C ASN A 172 -13.64 3.99 -3.91
N ASN A 173 -13.30 3.66 -2.67
CA ASN A 173 -14.29 3.49 -1.61
C ASN A 173 -15.08 4.80 -1.42
N SER A 174 -16.40 4.68 -1.22
CA SER A 174 -17.33 5.82 -1.14
C SER A 174 -17.02 6.79 0.01
N ASN A 175 -16.36 6.34 1.08
CA ASN A 175 -15.93 7.21 2.18
C ASN A 175 -14.89 8.28 1.78
N LYS A 176 -14.28 8.13 0.59
CA LYS A 176 -13.34 9.11 0.02
C LYS A 176 -14.04 10.23 -0.77
N TYR A 177 -15.33 10.12 -1.01
CA TYR A 177 -16.08 11.14 -1.73
C TYR A 177 -16.51 12.23 -0.77
N ASN A 178 -16.19 13.47 -1.09
CA ASN A 178 -16.69 14.62 -0.36
C ASN A 178 -17.60 15.46 -1.28
N PRO A 179 -18.46 16.32 -0.71
CA PRO A 179 -19.41 17.13 -1.50
C PRO A 179 -18.74 17.95 -2.60
N SER A 180 -17.59 18.54 -2.32
CA SER A 180 -16.87 19.40 -3.30
C SER A 180 -16.39 18.61 -4.53
N ILE A 181 -15.88 17.38 -4.33
CA ILE A 181 -15.47 16.51 -5.42
C ILE A 181 -16.71 16.07 -6.22
N PHE A 182 -17.78 15.68 -5.53
CA PHE A 182 -19.01 15.23 -6.19
C PHE A 182 -19.64 16.34 -7.01
N ASP A 183 -19.72 17.57 -6.49
CA ASP A 183 -20.16 18.75 -7.22
C ASP A 183 -19.32 19.01 -8.48
N SER A 184 -18.02 18.78 -8.40
CA SER A 184 -17.12 18.90 -9.55
C SER A 184 -17.45 17.85 -10.63
N TRP A 185 -17.71 16.59 -10.23
CA TRP A 185 -18.12 15.53 -11.14
C TRP A 185 -19.45 15.82 -11.82
N ILE A 186 -20.45 16.31 -11.08
CA ILE A 186 -21.75 16.73 -11.65
C ILE A 186 -21.58 17.87 -12.67
N LYS A 187 -20.71 18.86 -12.37
CA LYS A 187 -20.39 19.92 -13.33
C LYS A 187 -19.71 19.40 -14.60
N ILE A 188 -18.88 18.37 -14.50
CA ILE A 188 -18.26 17.73 -15.66
C ILE A 188 -19.32 16.98 -16.47
N LEU A 189 -20.14 16.13 -15.83
CA LEU A 189 -21.21 15.40 -16.47
C LEU A 189 -22.19 16.32 -17.22
N SER A 190 -22.53 17.46 -16.63
CA SER A 190 -23.44 18.44 -17.27
C SER A 190 -22.86 19.10 -18.53
N LYS A 191 -21.55 19.01 -18.74
CA LYS A 191 -20.85 19.59 -19.91
C LYS A 191 -20.48 18.56 -20.97
N VAL A 192 -20.58 17.27 -20.67
CA VAL A 192 -20.23 16.20 -21.60
C VAL A 192 -21.49 15.43 -21.94
N ASN A 193 -22.04 15.71 -23.13
CA ASN A 193 -23.26 15.07 -23.59
C ASN A 193 -23.11 13.53 -23.62
N ASP A 194 -24.19 12.83 -23.32
CA ASP A 194 -24.26 11.37 -23.33
C ASP A 194 -23.19 10.69 -22.45
N SER A 195 -22.78 11.36 -21.38
CA SER A 195 -21.83 10.80 -20.43
C SER A 195 -22.51 10.22 -19.19
N VAL A 196 -21.88 9.23 -18.59
CA VAL A 196 -22.28 8.60 -17.33
C VAL A 196 -21.11 8.53 -16.36
N LEU A 197 -21.41 8.50 -15.07
CA LEU A 197 -20.43 8.28 -14.01
C LEU A 197 -20.68 6.92 -13.38
N LEU A 198 -19.69 6.02 -13.49
CA LEU A 198 -19.70 4.70 -12.89
C LEU A 198 -18.94 4.76 -11.56
N LEU A 199 -19.63 4.44 -10.49
CA LEU A 199 -19.09 4.43 -9.13
C LEU A 199 -19.07 3.01 -8.57
N TYR A 200 -18.11 2.73 -7.72
CA TYR A 200 -18.10 1.53 -6.90
C TYR A 200 -19.08 1.72 -5.74
N ALA A 201 -19.95 0.74 -5.53
CA ALA A 201 -20.81 0.65 -4.36
C ALA A 201 -20.56 -0.69 -3.67
N ASP A 202 -20.27 -0.63 -2.38
CA ASP A 202 -20.20 -1.78 -1.50
C ASP A 202 -21.58 -1.94 -0.86
N ASN A 203 -22.34 -2.96 -1.26
CA ASN A 203 -23.68 -3.22 -0.75
C ASN A 203 -23.68 -4.38 0.24
#